data_2fb0195bd69228a2061c71a426103f08
#
_entry.id   2fb0195bd69228a2061c71a426103f08
#
_cell.length_a   1.000
_cell.length_b   1.000
_cell.length_c   1.000
_cell.angle_alpha   90.00
_cell.angle_beta   90.00
_cell.angle_gamma   90.00
#
_symmetry.space_group_name_H-M   'P 1'
#
loop_
_entity.id
_entity.type
_entity.pdbx_description
1 polymer ?
#
loop_
_entity_poly.entity_id
_entity_poly.type
_entity_poly.pdbx_seq_one_letter_code
_entity_poly.pdbx_strand_id
1 'polypeptide(L)'
;MPMTIDSSVYGYMVDEHDYPDKKVILEEGGIGDWVYIVLEGRVKMKKRTPKGLVTLATLEEGAVFGEIQLFLKQSKLRNTMVQAHGPVKVGILDTSRLDREFELVSPQLKGLIKTLALRLSETIDKITEVTGR
;
A
#
# COMPACT_ATOMS: atom_id res chain seq x y z
N MET A 1 -15.78 7.78 4.93
CA MET A 1 -16.08 6.55 4.19
C MET A 1 -14.80 5.73 4.06
N PRO A 2 -14.81 4.47 4.47
CA PRO A 2 -13.60 3.66 4.32
C PRO A 2 -13.25 3.47 2.85
N MET A 3 -11.95 3.44 2.57
CA MET A 3 -11.45 3.15 1.22
C MET A 3 -11.46 1.64 1.03
N THR A 4 -12.64 1.10 0.75
CA THR A 4 -12.80 -0.32 0.46
C THR A 4 -12.76 -0.55 -1.04
N ILE A 5 -12.38 -1.75 -1.41
CA ILE A 5 -12.32 -2.18 -2.80
C ILE A 5 -13.35 -3.28 -3.03
N ASP A 6 -13.48 -3.67 -4.27
CA ASP A 6 -14.34 -4.78 -4.64
C ASP A 6 -13.91 -6.05 -3.88
N SER A 7 -14.91 -6.78 -3.34
CA SER A 7 -14.66 -7.99 -2.54
C SER A 7 -13.93 -9.10 -3.32
N SER A 8 -13.90 -9.02 -4.66
CA SER A 8 -13.19 -10.00 -5.48
C SER A 8 -11.68 -10.03 -5.16
N VAL A 9 -11.13 -8.93 -4.63
CA VAL A 9 -9.70 -8.87 -4.30
C VAL A 9 -9.33 -9.88 -3.20
N TYR A 10 -10.28 -10.23 -2.32
CA TYR A 10 -10.03 -11.26 -1.31
C TYR A 10 -9.65 -12.61 -1.92
N GLY A 11 -10.02 -12.86 -3.19
CA GLY A 11 -9.63 -14.08 -3.90
C GLY A 11 -8.14 -14.24 -4.11
N TYR A 12 -7.35 -13.18 -3.95
CA TYR A 12 -5.89 -13.26 -4.04
C TYR A 12 -5.20 -13.60 -2.73
N MET A 13 -5.96 -13.72 -1.62
CA MET A 13 -5.35 -14.01 -0.32
C MET A 13 -4.74 -15.40 -0.28
N VAL A 14 -3.51 -15.48 0.25
CA VAL A 14 -2.80 -16.75 0.44
C VAL A 14 -2.39 -16.97 1.90
N ASP A 15 -2.44 -15.94 2.75
CA ASP A 15 -2.04 -16.04 4.15
C ASP A 15 -2.68 -14.91 4.95
N GLU A 16 -2.61 -15.03 6.27
CA GLU A 16 -3.09 -14.03 7.21
C GLU A 16 -2.03 -13.79 8.28
N HIS A 17 -1.88 -12.54 8.71
CA HIS A 17 -0.98 -12.19 9.81
C HIS A 17 -1.68 -11.27 10.79
N ASP A 18 -1.39 -11.45 12.08
CA ASP A 18 -1.84 -10.58 13.15
C ASP A 18 -0.68 -9.71 13.62
N TYR A 19 -0.97 -8.44 13.86
CA TYR A 19 0.03 -7.50 14.36
C TYR A 19 -0.51 -6.79 15.61
N PRO A 20 0.33 -6.58 16.63
CA PRO A 20 -0.08 -5.80 17.79
C PRO A 20 -0.14 -4.32 17.47
N ASP A 21 -0.79 -3.57 18.37
CA ASP A 21 -0.83 -2.11 18.29
C ASP A 21 0.57 -1.53 18.10
N LYS A 22 0.67 -0.52 17.24
CA LYS A 22 1.88 0.23 16.92
C LYS A 22 2.95 -0.54 16.14
N LYS A 23 2.70 -1.79 15.78
CA LYS A 23 3.65 -2.53 14.92
C LYS A 23 3.75 -1.83 13.56
N VAL A 24 4.99 -1.55 13.15
CA VAL A 24 5.27 -1.05 11.80
C VAL A 24 5.26 -2.24 10.86
N ILE A 25 4.31 -2.25 9.93
CA ILE A 25 4.12 -3.34 8.97
C ILE A 25 4.97 -3.09 7.74
N LEU A 26 4.97 -1.84 7.25
CA LEU A 26 5.82 -1.40 6.14
C LEU A 26 6.61 -0.20 6.59
N GLU A 27 7.91 -0.19 6.31
CA GLU A 27 8.78 0.94 6.63
C GLU A 27 9.01 1.81 5.40
N GLU A 28 9.03 3.12 5.60
CA GLU A 28 9.43 4.06 4.55
C GLU A 28 10.89 3.80 4.22
N GLY A 29 11.20 3.71 2.93
CA GLY A 29 12.54 3.31 2.48
C GLY A 29 12.78 1.81 2.50
N GLY A 30 11.84 1.03 3.04
CA GLY A 30 11.94 -0.43 3.02
C GLY A 30 11.75 -0.98 1.62
N ILE A 31 12.32 -2.16 1.40
CA ILE A 31 12.22 -2.89 0.13
C ILE A 31 11.22 -4.03 0.31
N GLY A 32 10.35 -4.22 -0.65
CA GLY A 32 9.42 -5.33 -0.63
C GLY A 32 8.33 -5.17 -1.64
N ASP A 33 7.73 -6.28 -2.02
CA ASP A 33 6.67 -6.34 -3.01
C ASP A 33 5.39 -7.01 -2.48
N TRP A 34 5.32 -7.22 -1.17
CA TRP A 34 4.11 -7.79 -0.57
C TRP A 34 2.98 -6.79 -0.60
N VAL A 35 1.79 -7.29 -0.91
CA VAL A 35 0.55 -6.51 -0.96
C VAL A 35 -0.39 -7.06 0.10
N TYR A 36 -1.03 -6.17 0.84
CA TYR A 36 -1.85 -6.51 1.99
C TYR A 36 -3.27 -6.00 1.85
N ILE A 37 -4.19 -6.68 2.52
CA ILE A 37 -5.56 -6.19 2.69
C ILE A 37 -5.91 -6.23 4.18
N VAL A 38 -6.54 -5.18 4.68
CA VAL A 38 -6.95 -5.13 6.08
C VAL A 38 -8.18 -6.01 6.26
N LEU A 39 -8.10 -7.01 7.14
CA LEU A 39 -9.21 -7.90 7.46
C LEU A 39 -9.97 -7.45 8.70
N GLU A 40 -9.24 -7.03 9.74
CA GLU A 40 -9.82 -6.54 10.99
C GLU A 40 -8.93 -5.44 11.54
N GLY A 41 -9.53 -4.41 12.13
CA GLY A 41 -8.78 -3.33 12.74
C GLY A 41 -8.45 -2.22 11.75
N ARG A 42 -7.40 -1.46 12.07
CA ARG A 42 -7.01 -0.29 11.28
C ARG A 42 -5.50 -0.15 11.23
N VAL A 43 -5.03 0.43 10.13
CA VAL A 43 -3.63 0.84 9.99
C VAL A 43 -3.58 2.32 9.58
N LYS A 44 -2.49 2.98 9.92
CA LYS A 44 -2.24 4.35 9.49
C LYS A 44 -1.10 4.36 8.49
N MET A 45 -1.33 5.02 7.37
CA MET A 45 -0.31 5.28 6.37
C MET A 45 0.32 6.61 6.70
N LYS A 46 1.63 6.62 6.90
CA LYS A 46 2.37 7.81 7.36
C LYS A 46 3.53 8.12 6.42
N LYS A 47 3.91 9.39 6.41
CA LYS A 47 5.02 9.90 5.62
C LYS A 47 5.92 10.74 6.51
N ARG A 48 7.24 10.50 6.44
CA ARG A 48 8.22 11.33 7.14
C ARG A 48 8.40 12.65 6.41
N THR A 49 8.32 13.75 7.17
CA THR A 49 8.54 15.09 6.64
C THR A 49 9.54 15.80 7.53
N PRO A 50 10.09 16.96 7.12
CA PRO A 50 10.96 17.76 7.99
C PRO A 50 10.31 18.16 9.32
N LYS A 51 8.98 18.16 9.38
CA LYS A 51 8.23 18.48 10.60
C LYS A 51 7.79 17.23 11.38
N GLY A 52 8.26 16.05 11.00
CA GLY A 52 7.94 14.80 11.66
C GLY A 52 7.05 13.91 10.78
N LEU A 53 6.50 12.87 11.41
CA LEU A 53 5.61 11.93 10.72
C LEU A 53 4.22 12.56 10.54
N VAL A 54 3.71 12.48 9.32
CA VAL A 54 2.37 12.95 8.97
C VAL A 54 1.51 11.75 8.59
N THR A 55 0.32 11.65 9.17
CA THR A 55 -0.64 10.63 8.79
C THR A 55 -1.34 11.04 7.50
N LEU A 56 -1.20 10.23 6.45
CA LEU A 56 -1.82 10.49 5.15
C LEU A 56 -3.22 9.89 5.06
N ALA A 57 -3.41 8.74 5.66
CA ALA A 57 -4.70 8.04 5.59
C ALA A 57 -4.79 7.04 6.74
N THR A 58 -6.02 6.75 7.15
CA THR A 58 -6.34 5.64 8.02
C THR A 58 -7.08 4.61 7.17
N LEU A 59 -6.53 3.41 7.09
CA LEU A 59 -7.07 2.34 6.28
C LEU A 59 -7.79 1.34 7.16
N GLU A 60 -9.01 1.00 6.78
CA GLU A 60 -9.88 0.12 7.55
C GLU A 60 -10.15 -1.17 6.77
N GLU A 61 -11.01 -2.02 7.31
CA GLU A 61 -11.37 -3.30 6.70
C GLU A 61 -11.69 -3.14 5.22
N GLY A 62 -11.08 -3.98 4.39
CA GLY A 62 -11.24 -3.98 2.94
C GLY A 62 -10.25 -3.13 2.19
N ALA A 63 -9.44 -2.31 2.87
CA ALA A 63 -8.46 -1.47 2.20
C ALA A 63 -7.18 -2.27 1.88
N VAL A 64 -6.60 -1.97 0.71
CA VAL A 64 -5.35 -2.58 0.25
C VAL A 64 -4.21 -1.60 0.47
N PHE A 65 -3.05 -2.09 0.86
CA PHE A 65 -1.84 -1.27 0.95
C PHE A 65 -0.61 -2.06 0.49
N GLY A 66 0.42 -1.32 0.09
CA GLY A 66 1.64 -1.93 -0.44
C GLY A 66 1.59 -2.20 -1.94
N GLU A 67 0.54 -1.75 -2.63
CA GLU A 67 0.28 -2.08 -4.04
C GLU A 67 1.11 -1.28 -5.04
N ILE A 68 1.62 -0.10 -4.65
CA ILE A 68 2.34 0.76 -5.61
C ILE A 68 3.53 0.03 -6.21
N GLN A 69 4.30 -0.68 -5.37
CA GLN A 69 5.51 -1.37 -5.81
C GLN A 69 5.20 -2.56 -6.73
N LEU A 70 3.97 -3.06 -6.69
CA LEU A 70 3.53 -4.10 -7.62
C LEU A 70 3.52 -3.58 -9.05
N PHE A 71 3.10 -2.35 -9.27
CA PHE A 71 2.98 -1.75 -10.59
C PHE A 71 4.20 -0.95 -11.00
N LEU A 72 4.99 -0.43 -10.04
CA LEU A 72 6.20 0.36 -10.30
C LEU A 72 7.43 -0.43 -9.91
N LYS A 73 7.80 -1.40 -10.72
CA LYS A 73 8.90 -2.33 -10.40
C LYS A 73 10.28 -1.69 -10.37
N GLN A 74 10.46 -0.56 -11.05
CA GLN A 74 11.73 0.18 -11.01
C GLN A 74 11.94 0.87 -9.66
N SER A 75 10.86 1.22 -8.97
CA SER A 75 10.90 1.91 -7.69
C SER A 75 10.44 0.96 -6.59
N LYS A 76 11.35 0.11 -6.13
CA LYS A 76 11.03 -0.90 -5.11
C LYS A 76 11.04 -0.34 -3.69
N LEU A 77 11.57 0.88 -3.49
CA LEU A 77 11.59 1.51 -2.19
C LEU A 77 10.20 2.06 -1.86
N ARG A 78 9.72 1.72 -0.68
CA ARG A 78 8.42 2.19 -0.22
C ARG A 78 8.55 3.65 0.21
N ASN A 79 7.63 4.49 -0.25
CA ASN A 79 7.63 5.91 0.09
C ASN A 79 6.69 6.27 1.22
N THR A 80 6.10 5.29 1.87
CA THR A 80 5.26 5.48 3.06
C THR A 80 5.56 4.41 4.10
N MET A 81 5.23 4.72 5.35
CA MET A 81 5.19 3.77 6.45
C MET A 81 3.73 3.37 6.69
N VAL A 82 3.49 2.11 7.00
CA VAL A 82 2.17 1.64 7.43
C VAL A 82 2.33 1.02 8.81
N GLN A 83 1.56 1.53 9.76
CA GLN A 83 1.64 1.15 11.17
C GLN A 83 0.28 0.73 11.71
N ALA A 84 0.25 -0.34 12.47
CA ALA A 84 -0.97 -0.79 13.13
C ALA A 84 -1.47 0.27 14.13
N HIS A 85 -2.76 0.55 14.09
CA HIS A 85 -3.44 1.43 15.03
C HIS A 85 -4.46 0.59 15.80
N GLY A 86 -4.06 0.10 16.94
CA GLY A 86 -4.71 -1.00 17.62
C GLY A 86 -4.28 -2.34 17.02
N PRO A 87 -4.73 -3.46 17.59
CA PRO A 87 -4.47 -4.77 16.99
C PRO A 87 -5.08 -4.85 15.60
N VAL A 88 -4.38 -5.47 14.66
CA VAL A 88 -4.85 -5.56 13.28
C VAL A 88 -4.58 -6.95 12.73
N LYS A 89 -5.51 -7.45 11.94
CA LYS A 89 -5.35 -8.67 11.14
C LYS A 89 -5.32 -8.26 9.67
N VAL A 90 -4.33 -8.74 8.93
CA VAL A 90 -4.19 -8.47 7.51
C VAL A 90 -4.15 -9.76 6.72
N GLY A 91 -4.64 -9.71 5.48
CA GLY A 91 -4.44 -10.76 4.50
C GLY A 91 -3.23 -10.42 3.65
N ILE A 92 -2.48 -11.44 3.28
CA ILE A 92 -1.35 -11.32 2.36
C ILE A 92 -1.85 -11.77 0.99
N LEU A 93 -1.66 -10.95 -0.04
CA LEU A 93 -2.10 -11.27 -1.39
C LEU A 93 -0.99 -12.01 -2.14
N ASP A 94 -1.41 -12.88 -3.06
CA ASP A 94 -0.49 -13.65 -3.90
C ASP A 94 0.12 -12.73 -4.97
N THR A 95 1.29 -12.16 -4.67
CA THR A 95 1.97 -11.23 -5.59
C THR A 95 2.41 -11.91 -6.89
N SER A 96 2.77 -13.19 -6.84
CA SER A 96 3.14 -13.92 -8.05
C SER A 96 1.96 -14.03 -9.01
N ARG A 97 0.79 -14.33 -8.48
CA ARG A 97 -0.44 -14.39 -9.29
C ARG A 97 -0.82 -13.00 -9.82
N LEU A 98 -0.73 -11.98 -8.97
CA LEU A 98 -1.00 -10.61 -9.38
C LEU A 98 -0.07 -10.17 -10.51
N ASP A 99 1.22 -10.49 -10.40
CA ASP A 99 2.20 -10.18 -11.45
C ASP A 99 1.84 -10.87 -12.76
N ARG A 100 1.52 -12.16 -12.71
CA ARG A 100 1.17 -12.91 -13.92
C ARG A 100 -0.07 -12.33 -14.60
N GLU A 101 -1.10 -12.03 -13.83
CA GLU A 101 -2.35 -11.49 -14.36
C GLU A 101 -2.15 -10.06 -14.91
N PHE A 102 -1.32 -9.26 -14.25
CA PHE A 102 -1.01 -7.92 -14.74
C PHE A 102 -0.26 -7.96 -16.08
N GLU A 103 0.65 -8.93 -16.26
CA GLU A 103 1.37 -9.08 -17.53
C GLU A 103 0.44 -9.47 -18.69
N LEU A 104 -0.70 -10.07 -18.39
CA LEU A 104 -1.70 -10.43 -19.40
C LEU A 104 -2.66 -9.30 -19.78
N VAL A 105 -2.61 -8.20 -19.05
CA VAL A 105 -3.42 -7.02 -19.36
C VAL A 105 -2.89 -6.37 -20.64
N SER A 106 -3.78 -5.79 -21.45
CA SER A 106 -3.36 -5.13 -22.70
C SER A 106 -2.28 -4.07 -22.42
N PRO A 107 -1.35 -3.85 -23.38
CA PRO A 107 -0.32 -2.82 -23.19
C PRO A 107 -0.90 -1.43 -22.89
N GLN A 108 -2.03 -1.09 -23.48
CA GLN A 108 -2.69 0.20 -23.27
C GLN A 108 -3.21 0.33 -21.84
N LEU A 109 -3.90 -0.69 -21.34
CA LEU A 109 -4.43 -0.66 -19.98
C LEU A 109 -3.31 -0.77 -18.95
N LYS A 110 -2.29 -1.58 -19.24
CA LYS A 110 -1.10 -1.69 -18.39
C LYS A 110 -0.42 -0.32 -18.24
N GLY A 111 -0.24 0.40 -19.35
CA GLY A 111 0.34 1.73 -19.33
C GLY A 111 -0.46 2.73 -18.52
N LEU A 112 -1.79 2.64 -18.61
CA LEU A 112 -2.67 3.51 -17.83
C LEU A 112 -2.55 3.22 -16.32
N ILE A 113 -2.53 1.96 -15.94
CA ILE A 113 -2.38 1.56 -14.54
C ILE A 113 -1.04 2.06 -14.00
N LYS A 114 0.06 1.87 -14.75
CA LYS A 114 1.38 2.35 -14.36
C LYS A 114 1.41 3.88 -14.21
N THR A 115 0.74 4.60 -15.11
CA THR A 115 0.65 6.06 -15.03
C THR A 115 -0.05 6.50 -13.76
N LEU A 116 -1.15 5.84 -13.40
CA LEU A 116 -1.88 6.16 -12.17
C LEU A 116 -1.04 5.85 -10.92
N ALA A 117 -0.33 4.72 -10.92
CA ALA A 117 0.54 4.36 -9.80
C ALA A 117 1.68 5.36 -9.65
N LEU A 118 2.29 5.79 -10.77
CA LEU A 118 3.35 6.78 -10.75
C LEU A 118 2.85 8.14 -10.24
N ARG A 119 1.68 8.57 -10.71
CA ARG A 119 1.07 9.82 -10.26
C ARG A 119 0.81 9.79 -8.75
N LEU A 120 0.29 8.67 -8.24
CA LEU A 120 0.06 8.52 -6.81
C LEU A 120 1.37 8.59 -6.03
N SER A 121 2.40 7.88 -6.49
CA SER A 121 3.71 7.89 -5.85
C SER A 121 4.33 9.29 -5.82
N GLU A 122 4.29 10.00 -6.94
CA GLU A 122 4.82 11.36 -7.01
C GLU A 122 4.03 12.33 -6.13
N THR A 123 2.72 12.16 -6.05
CA THR A 123 1.87 12.99 -5.19
C THR A 123 2.23 12.80 -3.73
N ILE A 124 2.49 11.56 -3.30
CA ILE A 124 2.93 11.25 -1.95
C ILE A 124 4.29 11.92 -1.67
N ASP A 125 5.22 11.83 -2.61
CA ASP A 125 6.54 12.46 -2.44
C ASP A 125 6.45 13.99 -2.32
N LYS A 126 5.54 14.61 -3.06
CA LYS A 126 5.33 16.06 -2.99
C LYS A 126 4.78 16.56 -1.65
N ILE A 127 4.16 15.70 -0.87
CA ILE A 127 3.68 16.06 0.46
C ILE A 127 4.85 16.52 1.33
N THR A 128 6.01 15.89 1.20
CA THR A 128 7.21 16.30 1.92
C THR A 128 7.61 17.74 1.58
N GLU A 129 7.52 18.12 0.31
CA GLU A 129 7.87 19.47 -0.14
C GLU A 129 6.91 20.51 0.44
N VAL A 130 5.61 20.22 0.43
CA VAL A 130 4.59 21.15 0.93
C VAL A 130 4.68 21.32 2.44
N THR A 131 4.79 20.22 3.18
CA THR A 131 4.83 20.26 4.65
C THR A 131 6.18 20.66 5.21
N GLY A 132 7.22 20.65 4.40
CA GLY A 132 8.57 21.04 4.80
C GLY A 132 8.84 22.53 4.76
N ARG A 133 7.87 23.33 4.33
CA ARG A 133 8.02 24.79 4.20
C ARG A 133 7.68 25.53 5.46
#